data_2b497351bb5ab0f5ecedddea6b38444d
#
_entry.id   2b497351bb5ab0f5ecedddea6b38444d
#
_cell.length_a   1.000
_cell.length_b   1.000
_cell.length_c   1.000
_cell.angle_alpha   90.00
_cell.angle_beta   90.00
_cell.angle_gamma   90.00
#
_symmetry.space_group_name_H-M   'P 1'
#
loop_
_entity.id
_entity.type
_entity.pdbx_description
1 polymer ?
#
loop_
_entity_poly.entity_id
_entity_poly.type
_entity_poly.pdbx_seq_one_letter_code
_entity_poly.pdbx_strand_id
1 'polypeptide(L)'
;MEIGYFTMPLHPAGRDLSETLQEDLEQIVLLDELGFKEAWIGEHFTAGWENIPAPDLFIANAIPLTKNIILGTGVSCLPDHNPFVLAHRIAVLDNLAKGRFYWGVGAGSFIGDFEAFDIDPRSGEHRDLTNDSLAFILNLWNNPKPGKYGNNRWNFTVPEPQTDVGLGVHARPYQKPHPPIAVAGITESSSTLKVAGENGWIPMSINFVTSSVLKTHWDSVEEGALKTGKVADRSKWRIARDIFVADTTEQARRAVKEGTLARDFTDYFFKMVPKIRGNLNLFKSDKSMADSDVTIDYMIDNLWIVGSPDDVVAQINDLYDSVGGFGVLLVMGHEWKPKDEWTRSMKLLVEEVMPRLRF
;
A
#
# COMPACT_ATOMS: atom_id res chain seq x y z
N MET A 1 14.58 7.09 10.05
CA MET A 1 13.31 6.51 9.57
C MET A 1 12.36 7.64 9.21
N GLU A 2 11.59 7.49 8.14
CA GLU A 2 10.60 8.46 7.67
C GLU A 2 9.20 7.97 8.04
N ILE A 3 8.19 8.87 8.01
CA ILE A 3 6.79 8.50 8.19
C ILE A 3 6.03 8.66 6.88
N GLY A 4 5.17 7.72 6.60
CA GLY A 4 4.27 7.73 5.46
C GLY A 4 2.86 7.31 5.85
N TYR A 5 1.98 7.22 4.87
CA TYR A 5 0.58 6.85 5.04
C TYR A 5 0.19 5.78 4.02
N PHE A 6 -0.66 4.87 4.41
CA PHE A 6 -1.22 3.87 3.51
C PHE A 6 -2.72 3.81 3.74
N THR A 7 -3.50 4.01 2.70
CA THR A 7 -4.95 3.97 2.83
C THR A 7 -5.60 3.06 1.79
N MET A 8 -6.54 2.24 2.27
CA MET A 8 -7.51 1.51 1.48
C MET A 8 -8.87 2.22 1.51
N PRO A 9 -8.96 3.50 1.63
CA PRO A 9 -9.84 4.35 2.41
C PRO A 9 -11.03 3.59 3.02
N LEU A 10 -11.00 3.44 4.34
CA LEU A 10 -11.97 2.62 5.07
C LEU A 10 -13.19 3.45 5.47
N HIS A 11 -14.29 3.24 4.77
CA HIS A 11 -15.58 3.86 5.07
C HIS A 11 -16.67 2.80 5.20
N PRO A 12 -17.62 2.91 6.15
CA PRO A 12 -18.77 2.01 6.19
C PRO A 12 -19.48 1.95 4.86
N ALA A 13 -19.83 0.73 4.41
CA ALA A 13 -20.53 0.54 3.16
C ALA A 13 -21.84 1.37 3.10
N GLY A 14 -22.07 2.01 1.96
CA GLY A 14 -23.26 2.85 1.75
C GLY A 14 -23.08 4.33 2.07
N ARG A 15 -21.87 4.76 2.48
CA ARG A 15 -21.53 6.19 2.50
C ARG A 15 -21.51 6.77 1.09
N ASP A 16 -21.83 8.06 0.95
CA ASP A 16 -21.73 8.75 -0.34
C ASP A 16 -20.28 8.79 -0.83
N LEU A 17 -20.05 8.34 -2.06
CA LEU A 17 -18.70 8.23 -2.62
C LEU A 17 -18.04 9.60 -2.81
N SER A 18 -18.81 10.65 -3.16
CA SER A 18 -18.25 11.99 -3.35
C SER A 18 -17.78 12.59 -2.02
N GLU A 19 -18.55 12.35 -0.93
CA GLU A 19 -18.17 12.79 0.40
C GLU A 19 -16.91 12.08 0.89
N THR A 20 -16.86 10.75 0.76
CA THR A 20 -15.70 9.96 1.23
C THR A 20 -14.43 10.29 0.45
N LEU A 21 -14.50 10.44 -0.88
CA LEU A 21 -13.36 10.87 -1.69
C LEU A 21 -12.85 12.26 -1.30
N GLN A 22 -13.76 13.17 -0.93
CA GLN A 22 -13.37 14.50 -0.45
C GLN A 22 -12.71 14.44 0.93
N GLU A 23 -13.25 13.64 1.87
CA GLU A 23 -12.68 13.41 3.20
C GLU A 23 -11.26 12.84 3.09
N ASP A 24 -11.06 11.84 2.23
CA ASP A 24 -9.75 11.21 2.00
C ASP A 24 -8.74 12.19 1.37
N LEU A 25 -9.20 13.01 0.43
CA LEU A 25 -8.35 14.04 -0.18
C LEU A 25 -7.89 15.08 0.85
N GLU A 26 -8.78 15.51 1.74
CA GLU A 26 -8.44 16.42 2.85
C GLU A 26 -7.41 15.79 3.81
N GLN A 27 -7.50 14.49 4.07
CA GLN A 27 -6.47 13.77 4.85
C GLN A 27 -5.11 13.85 4.15
N ILE A 28 -5.03 13.53 2.86
CA ILE A 28 -3.76 13.59 2.10
C ILE A 28 -3.15 14.99 2.11
N VAL A 29 -3.97 16.04 1.93
CA VAL A 29 -3.50 17.44 1.98
C VAL A 29 -2.93 17.79 3.36
N LEU A 30 -3.64 17.42 4.44
CA LEU A 30 -3.15 17.65 5.80
C LEU A 30 -1.85 16.87 6.09
N LEU A 31 -1.74 15.64 5.61
CA LEU A 31 -0.53 14.84 5.79
C LEU A 31 0.69 15.45 5.06
N ASP A 32 0.49 16.03 3.87
CA ASP A 32 1.54 16.83 3.19
C ASP A 32 1.97 18.05 4.02
N GLU A 33 1.01 18.77 4.61
CA GLU A 33 1.28 19.92 5.49
C GLU A 33 2.02 19.51 6.78
N LEU A 34 1.72 18.33 7.32
CA LEU A 34 2.40 17.78 8.49
C LEU A 34 3.79 17.17 8.17
N GLY A 35 4.16 17.09 6.90
CA GLY A 35 5.48 16.60 6.49
C GLY A 35 5.60 15.08 6.34
N PHE A 36 4.49 14.36 6.16
CA PHE A 36 4.55 12.95 5.78
C PHE A 36 5.30 12.78 4.46
N LYS A 37 6.16 11.77 4.40
CA LYS A 37 7.05 11.54 3.25
C LYS A 37 6.30 11.03 2.03
N GLU A 38 5.39 10.10 2.23
CA GLU A 38 4.70 9.39 1.17
C GLU A 38 3.29 8.97 1.61
N ALA A 39 2.37 8.83 0.64
CA ALA A 39 1.05 8.28 0.84
C ALA A 39 0.72 7.29 -0.29
N TRP A 40 0.22 6.10 0.09
CA TRP A 40 -0.14 5.01 -0.80
C TRP A 40 -1.64 4.81 -0.80
N ILE A 41 -2.24 4.73 -1.98
CA ILE A 41 -3.68 4.61 -2.18
C ILE A 41 -3.99 3.26 -2.80
N GLY A 42 -4.81 2.45 -2.12
CA GLY A 42 -5.21 1.13 -2.55
C GLY A 42 -6.23 1.13 -3.69
N GLU A 43 -6.44 -0.05 -4.29
CA GLU A 43 -7.36 -0.27 -5.40
C GLU A 43 -8.24 -1.49 -5.13
N HIS A 44 -9.58 -1.27 -5.09
CA HIS A 44 -10.57 -2.33 -5.09
C HIS A 44 -11.81 -1.94 -5.87
N PHE A 45 -12.30 -2.85 -6.70
CA PHE A 45 -13.49 -2.61 -7.53
C PHE A 45 -14.79 -3.05 -6.84
N THR A 46 -14.71 -4.04 -5.96
CA THR A 46 -15.90 -4.69 -5.36
C THR A 46 -15.95 -4.58 -3.83
N ALA A 47 -15.05 -3.84 -3.22
CA ALA A 47 -15.00 -3.62 -1.77
C ALA A 47 -15.73 -2.31 -1.39
N GLY A 48 -16.97 -2.41 -0.93
CA GLY A 48 -17.75 -1.22 -0.53
C GLY A 48 -17.19 -0.48 0.70
N TRP A 49 -16.30 -1.09 1.47
CA TRP A 49 -15.56 -0.47 2.57
C TRP A 49 -14.27 0.20 2.09
N GLU A 50 -13.62 -0.36 1.08
CA GLU A 50 -12.35 0.11 0.51
C GLU A 50 -12.64 0.71 -0.87
N ASN A 51 -13.25 1.88 -0.89
CA ASN A 51 -14.12 2.38 -1.95
C ASN A 51 -13.40 3.16 -3.08
N ILE A 52 -12.08 3.04 -3.25
CA ILE A 52 -11.37 3.65 -4.39
C ILE A 52 -11.04 2.59 -5.45
N PRO A 53 -11.78 2.57 -6.60
CA PRO A 53 -11.48 1.64 -7.69
C PRO A 53 -10.44 2.20 -8.68
N ALA A 54 -10.04 3.45 -8.55
CA ALA A 54 -9.12 4.13 -9.47
C ALA A 54 -8.15 5.05 -8.72
N PRO A 55 -7.15 4.49 -8.04
CA PRO A 55 -6.19 5.26 -7.25
C PRO A 55 -5.42 6.28 -8.08
N ASP A 56 -5.17 6.02 -9.37
CA ASP A 56 -4.52 6.95 -10.26
C ASP A 56 -5.33 8.22 -10.53
N LEU A 57 -6.66 8.13 -10.61
CA LEU A 57 -7.54 9.31 -10.71
C LEU A 57 -7.55 10.10 -9.40
N PHE A 58 -7.62 9.42 -8.26
CA PHE A 58 -7.53 10.05 -6.95
C PHE A 58 -6.18 10.78 -6.78
N ILE A 59 -5.08 10.12 -7.10
CA ILE A 59 -3.73 10.70 -7.05
C ILE A 59 -3.62 11.91 -7.99
N ALA A 60 -4.16 11.83 -9.21
CA ALA A 60 -4.16 12.95 -10.15
C ALA A 60 -4.86 14.19 -9.57
N ASN A 61 -5.94 13.97 -8.77
CA ASN A 61 -6.63 15.04 -8.06
C ASN A 61 -5.82 15.58 -6.86
N ALA A 62 -5.05 14.72 -6.17
CA ALA A 62 -4.23 15.11 -5.02
C ALA A 62 -2.94 15.87 -5.41
N ILE A 63 -2.36 15.59 -6.59
CA ILE A 63 -1.10 16.20 -7.04
C ILE A 63 -1.10 17.74 -6.99
N PRO A 64 -2.10 18.45 -7.54
CA PRO A 64 -2.11 19.92 -7.52
C PRO A 64 -2.38 20.53 -6.15
N LEU A 65 -2.89 19.76 -5.20
CA LEU A 65 -3.24 20.19 -3.84
C LEU A 65 -2.12 19.95 -2.84
N THR A 66 -1.10 19.17 -3.22
CA THR A 66 0.04 18.80 -2.38
C THR A 66 1.36 19.31 -2.96
N LYS A 67 2.39 19.49 -2.12
CA LYS A 67 3.67 20.08 -2.51
C LYS A 67 4.85 19.12 -2.40
N ASN A 68 4.92 18.34 -1.33
CA ASN A 68 6.11 17.57 -0.97
C ASN A 68 5.88 16.07 -0.93
N ILE A 69 4.70 15.64 -0.47
CA ILE A 69 4.37 14.23 -0.28
C ILE A 69 4.48 13.47 -1.61
N ILE A 70 5.12 12.32 -1.57
CA ILE A 70 5.17 11.38 -2.69
C ILE A 70 3.88 10.56 -2.66
N LEU A 71 3.18 10.48 -3.78
CA LEU A 71 1.93 9.74 -3.91
C LEU A 71 2.20 8.42 -4.64
N GLY A 72 1.60 7.34 -4.17
CA GLY A 72 1.80 6.02 -4.77
C GLY A 72 0.52 5.22 -4.88
N THR A 73 0.41 4.37 -5.90
CA THR A 73 -0.63 3.32 -5.91
C THR A 73 -0.24 2.21 -4.94
N GLY A 74 -1.16 1.76 -4.13
CA GLY A 74 -0.89 0.77 -3.11
C GLY A 74 -1.85 -0.43 -3.10
N VAL A 75 -2.03 -1.13 -4.26
CA VAL A 75 -1.24 -1.21 -5.49
C VAL A 75 -2.14 -0.99 -6.72
N SER A 76 -1.57 -0.85 -7.93
CA SER A 76 -2.30 -1.12 -9.16
C SER A 76 -2.39 -2.64 -9.34
N CYS A 77 -3.60 -3.20 -9.38
CA CYS A 77 -3.83 -4.63 -9.59
C CYS A 77 -3.70 -4.95 -11.09
N LEU A 78 -2.51 -5.33 -11.53
CA LEU A 78 -2.19 -5.44 -12.97
C LEU A 78 -3.10 -6.38 -13.77
N PRO A 79 -3.62 -7.50 -13.22
CA PRO A 79 -4.55 -8.38 -13.93
C PRO A 79 -5.87 -7.72 -14.32
N ASP A 80 -6.25 -6.67 -13.59
CA ASP A 80 -7.55 -6.00 -13.74
C ASP A 80 -7.52 -4.90 -14.82
N HIS A 81 -6.33 -4.63 -15.37
CA HIS A 81 -6.10 -3.54 -16.33
C HIS A 81 -5.61 -4.03 -17.69
N ASN A 82 -6.02 -3.35 -18.76
CA ASN A 82 -5.32 -3.45 -20.03
C ASN A 82 -3.92 -2.82 -19.92
N PRO A 83 -2.83 -3.56 -20.09
CA PRO A 83 -1.48 -3.05 -19.82
C PRO A 83 -1.06 -1.91 -20.76
N PHE A 84 -1.57 -1.87 -22.00
CA PHE A 84 -1.28 -0.76 -22.90
C PHE A 84 -1.89 0.56 -22.39
N VAL A 85 -3.15 0.50 -21.92
CA VAL A 85 -3.84 1.67 -21.38
C VAL A 85 -3.20 2.10 -20.06
N LEU A 86 -2.93 1.15 -19.15
CA LEU A 86 -2.32 1.43 -17.86
C LEU A 86 -0.94 2.07 -18.00
N ALA A 87 -0.10 1.58 -18.93
CA ALA A 87 1.21 2.17 -19.20
C ALA A 87 1.13 3.67 -19.53
N HIS A 88 0.14 4.07 -20.34
CA HIS A 88 -0.06 5.48 -20.68
C HIS A 88 -0.59 6.31 -19.50
N ARG A 89 -1.53 5.77 -18.73
CA ARG A 89 -2.07 6.45 -17.54
C ARG A 89 -0.99 6.70 -16.48
N ILE A 90 -0.19 5.68 -16.17
CA ILE A 90 0.92 5.81 -15.21
C ILE A 90 2.02 6.76 -15.72
N ALA A 91 2.35 6.71 -17.01
CA ALA A 91 3.31 7.66 -17.58
C ALA A 91 2.81 9.12 -17.48
N VAL A 92 1.52 9.36 -17.75
CA VAL A 92 0.91 10.71 -17.60
C VAL A 92 0.92 11.12 -16.13
N LEU A 93 0.55 10.23 -15.21
CA LEU A 93 0.52 10.52 -13.78
C LEU A 93 1.89 10.92 -13.23
N ASP A 94 2.94 10.19 -13.62
CA ASP A 94 4.32 10.52 -13.24
C ASP A 94 4.80 11.87 -13.79
N ASN A 95 4.38 12.23 -15.01
CA ASN A 95 4.65 13.55 -15.59
C ASN A 95 3.89 14.67 -14.86
N LEU A 96 2.64 14.45 -14.44
CA LEU A 96 1.87 15.41 -13.63
C LEU A 96 2.52 15.62 -12.27
N ALA A 97 2.97 14.53 -11.64
CA ALA A 97 3.62 14.55 -10.32
C ALA A 97 5.07 15.06 -10.36
N LYS A 98 5.71 15.11 -11.54
CA LYS A 98 7.11 15.54 -11.74
C LYS A 98 8.09 14.82 -10.79
N GLY A 99 7.94 13.49 -10.67
CA GLY A 99 8.79 12.65 -9.83
C GLY A 99 8.30 12.43 -8.41
N ARG A 100 7.23 13.07 -7.97
CA ARG A 100 6.54 12.78 -6.68
C ARG A 100 5.53 11.64 -6.83
N PHE A 101 5.90 10.59 -7.53
CA PHE A 101 5.06 9.44 -7.77
C PHE A 101 5.86 8.15 -7.62
N TYR A 102 5.28 7.18 -6.91
CA TYR A 102 5.74 5.79 -6.84
C TYR A 102 4.67 4.86 -7.39
N TRP A 103 5.08 3.80 -8.06
CA TRP A 103 4.16 2.87 -8.67
C TRP A 103 4.16 1.53 -7.93
N GLY A 104 3.19 1.33 -7.06
CA GLY A 104 2.93 0.04 -6.45
C GLY A 104 2.21 -0.88 -7.44
N VAL A 105 2.67 -2.12 -7.56
CA VAL A 105 2.10 -3.13 -8.45
C VAL A 105 1.79 -4.42 -7.70
N GLY A 106 0.71 -5.07 -8.08
CA GLY A 106 0.28 -6.32 -7.45
C GLY A 106 -0.57 -7.19 -8.35
N ALA A 107 -0.79 -8.42 -7.87
CA ALA A 107 -1.60 -9.41 -8.56
C ALA A 107 -3.08 -9.42 -8.10
N GLY A 108 -3.44 -8.53 -7.17
CA GLY A 108 -4.73 -8.58 -6.50
C GLY A 108 -4.79 -9.68 -5.43
N SER A 109 -5.78 -9.58 -4.56
CA SER A 109 -6.05 -10.58 -3.51
C SER A 109 -7.53 -10.66 -3.12
N PHE A 110 -8.38 -9.81 -3.68
CA PHE A 110 -9.77 -9.70 -3.32
C PHE A 110 -10.64 -10.59 -4.22
N ILE A 111 -11.44 -11.47 -3.60
CA ILE A 111 -12.21 -12.49 -4.34
C ILE A 111 -13.21 -11.85 -5.30
N GLY A 112 -13.92 -10.78 -4.86
CA GLY A 112 -14.90 -10.10 -5.68
C GLY A 112 -14.29 -9.43 -6.91
N ASP A 113 -13.06 -8.90 -6.80
CA ASP A 113 -12.36 -8.31 -7.94
C ASP A 113 -11.97 -9.41 -8.94
N PHE A 114 -11.45 -10.54 -8.47
CA PHE A 114 -11.18 -11.69 -9.34
C PHE A 114 -12.43 -12.19 -10.07
N GLU A 115 -13.58 -12.28 -9.38
CA GLU A 115 -14.86 -12.66 -9.98
C GLU A 115 -15.31 -11.64 -11.04
N ALA A 116 -15.18 -10.34 -10.74
CA ALA A 116 -15.57 -9.26 -11.66
C ALA A 116 -14.77 -9.29 -12.97
N PHE A 117 -13.53 -9.76 -12.91
CA PHE A 117 -12.62 -9.85 -14.06
C PHE A 117 -12.48 -11.29 -14.61
N ASP A 118 -13.31 -12.25 -14.21
CA ASP A 118 -13.24 -13.67 -14.63
C ASP A 118 -11.85 -14.29 -14.44
N ILE A 119 -11.21 -14.02 -13.30
CA ILE A 119 -9.87 -14.56 -12.95
C ILE A 119 -10.03 -15.68 -11.94
N ASP A 120 -9.47 -16.87 -12.21
CA ASP A 120 -9.36 -17.93 -11.21
C ASP A 120 -8.04 -17.82 -10.41
N PRO A 121 -8.07 -17.30 -9.17
CA PRO A 121 -6.84 -17.15 -8.38
C PRO A 121 -6.18 -18.51 -8.02
N ARG A 122 -6.93 -19.63 -8.06
CA ARG A 122 -6.41 -20.96 -7.75
C ARG A 122 -5.56 -21.53 -8.89
N SER A 123 -5.79 -21.09 -10.14
CA SER A 123 -4.98 -21.48 -11.30
C SER A 123 -3.59 -20.84 -11.29
N GLY A 124 -3.42 -19.72 -10.56
CA GLY A 124 -2.21 -18.89 -10.59
C GLY A 124 -2.22 -17.86 -11.74
N GLU A 125 -3.24 -17.82 -12.57
CA GLU A 125 -3.36 -16.94 -13.74
C GLU A 125 -3.12 -15.47 -13.40
N HIS A 126 -3.64 -14.99 -12.26
CA HIS A 126 -3.43 -13.61 -11.80
C HIS A 126 -1.95 -13.23 -11.68
N ARG A 127 -1.07 -14.18 -11.32
CA ARG A 127 0.38 -13.94 -11.21
C ARG A 127 1.04 -13.89 -12.58
N ASP A 128 0.63 -14.77 -13.50
CA ASP A 128 1.14 -14.78 -14.87
C ASP A 128 0.72 -13.49 -15.59
N LEU A 129 -0.54 -13.08 -15.45
CA LEU A 129 -1.04 -11.80 -15.98
C LEU A 129 -0.28 -10.60 -15.41
N THR A 130 0.06 -10.63 -14.13
CA THR A 130 0.87 -9.58 -13.49
C THR A 130 2.26 -9.49 -14.12
N ASN A 131 2.94 -10.63 -14.26
CA ASN A 131 4.28 -10.69 -14.83
C ASN A 131 4.29 -10.24 -16.29
N ASP A 132 3.35 -10.71 -17.10
CA ASP A 132 3.21 -10.34 -18.51
C ASP A 132 2.94 -8.84 -18.68
N SER A 133 1.96 -8.33 -17.90
CA SER A 133 1.57 -6.92 -17.93
C SER A 133 2.74 -6.01 -17.53
N LEU A 134 3.44 -6.35 -16.46
CA LEU A 134 4.58 -5.58 -15.99
C LEU A 134 5.73 -5.58 -17.01
N ALA A 135 6.09 -6.74 -17.54
CA ALA A 135 7.13 -6.87 -18.55
C ALA A 135 6.79 -6.06 -19.81
N PHE A 136 5.53 -6.11 -20.25
CA PHE A 136 5.08 -5.31 -21.38
C PHE A 136 5.14 -3.80 -21.11
N ILE A 137 4.65 -3.35 -19.95
CA ILE A 137 4.64 -1.93 -19.59
C ILE A 137 6.07 -1.38 -19.53
N LEU A 138 6.98 -2.08 -18.88
CA LEU A 138 8.39 -1.67 -18.79
C LEU A 138 9.07 -1.63 -20.15
N ASN A 139 8.76 -2.60 -21.04
CA ASN A 139 9.25 -2.60 -22.41
C ASN A 139 8.71 -1.40 -23.21
N LEU A 140 7.39 -1.14 -23.09
CA LEU A 140 6.74 -0.02 -23.78
C LEU A 140 7.35 1.33 -23.40
N TRP A 141 7.77 1.50 -22.16
CA TRP A 141 8.43 2.73 -21.70
C TRP A 141 9.88 2.84 -22.16
N ASN A 142 10.60 1.73 -22.24
CA ASN A 142 12.02 1.73 -22.57
C ASN A 142 12.28 1.72 -24.09
N ASN A 143 11.75 0.74 -24.80
CA ASN A 143 11.98 0.56 -26.22
C ASN A 143 10.82 -0.16 -26.91
N PRO A 144 9.69 0.53 -27.17
CA PRO A 144 8.52 -0.09 -27.78
C PRO A 144 8.82 -0.49 -29.22
N LYS A 145 8.89 -1.77 -29.47
CA LYS A 145 9.01 -2.28 -30.84
C LYS A 145 7.63 -2.38 -31.47
N PRO A 146 7.46 -1.96 -32.74
CA PRO A 146 6.22 -2.21 -33.46
C PRO A 146 5.92 -3.71 -33.56
N GLY A 147 4.64 -4.07 -33.52
CA GLY A 147 4.24 -5.46 -33.58
C GLY A 147 3.02 -5.79 -32.74
N LYS A 148 2.61 -7.05 -32.82
CA LYS A 148 1.52 -7.57 -32.01
C LYS A 148 2.04 -8.07 -30.68
N TYR A 149 1.33 -7.71 -29.61
CA TYR A 149 1.57 -8.12 -28.24
C TYR A 149 0.28 -8.66 -27.65
N GLY A 150 0.40 -9.55 -26.69
CA GLY A 150 -0.77 -10.06 -25.98
C GLY A 150 -0.48 -11.39 -25.27
N ASN A 151 -1.47 -11.78 -24.52
CA ASN A 151 -1.60 -13.08 -23.88
C ASN A 151 -3.05 -13.58 -24.09
N ASN A 152 -3.49 -14.53 -23.30
CA ASN A 152 -4.86 -15.06 -23.39
C ASN A 152 -5.94 -14.02 -23.12
N ARG A 153 -5.59 -12.90 -22.45
CA ARG A 153 -6.54 -11.87 -22.00
C ARG A 153 -6.45 -10.56 -22.77
N TRP A 154 -5.24 -10.11 -23.11
CA TRP A 154 -5.01 -8.82 -23.73
C TRP A 154 -4.33 -8.98 -25.11
N ASN A 155 -4.93 -8.34 -26.11
CA ASN A 155 -4.34 -8.26 -27.45
C ASN A 155 -4.31 -6.81 -27.90
N PHE A 156 -3.12 -6.34 -28.31
CA PHE A 156 -2.94 -5.00 -28.83
C PHE A 156 -1.77 -4.98 -29.83
N THR A 157 -1.72 -3.94 -30.65
CA THR A 157 -0.63 -3.72 -31.61
C THR A 157 0.06 -2.41 -31.29
N VAL A 158 1.37 -2.44 -31.14
CA VAL A 158 2.20 -1.23 -31.16
C VAL A 158 2.39 -0.85 -32.63
N PRO A 159 1.89 0.32 -33.09
CA PRO A 159 1.98 0.71 -34.49
C PRO A 159 3.41 1.10 -34.88
N GLU A 160 3.72 1.01 -36.17
CA GLU A 160 4.93 1.64 -36.71
C GLU A 160 4.86 3.15 -36.51
N PRO A 161 5.93 3.79 -36.02
CA PRO A 161 5.94 5.23 -35.85
C PRO A 161 5.94 5.96 -37.18
N GLN A 162 5.08 6.96 -37.34
CA GLN A 162 5.08 7.90 -38.44
C GLN A 162 5.74 9.20 -37.99
N THR A 163 7.05 9.26 -38.06
CA THR A 163 7.85 10.33 -37.43
C THR A 163 7.70 11.70 -38.09
N ASP A 164 7.32 11.72 -39.37
CA ASP A 164 7.05 12.93 -40.15
C ASP A 164 5.84 13.72 -39.65
N VAL A 165 4.88 13.04 -39.05
CA VAL A 165 3.65 13.62 -38.47
C VAL A 165 3.54 13.41 -36.95
N GLY A 166 4.54 12.79 -36.33
CA GLY A 166 4.59 12.58 -34.90
C GLY A 166 3.60 11.54 -34.34
N LEU A 167 3.16 10.58 -35.19
CA LEU A 167 2.27 9.49 -34.75
C LEU A 167 3.08 8.30 -34.23
N GLY A 168 2.58 7.68 -33.17
CA GLY A 168 3.19 6.51 -32.54
C GLY A 168 3.04 6.53 -31.02
N VAL A 169 3.59 5.53 -30.35
CA VAL A 169 3.63 5.48 -28.89
C VAL A 169 4.67 6.49 -28.38
N HIS A 170 4.22 7.56 -27.73
CA HIS A 170 5.06 8.69 -27.32
C HIS A 170 5.15 8.90 -25.80
N ALA A 171 4.10 8.53 -25.04
CA ALA A 171 4.09 8.77 -23.61
C ALA A 171 5.17 7.95 -22.89
N ARG A 172 5.99 8.63 -22.12
CA ARG A 172 7.05 8.04 -21.28
C ARG A 172 6.96 8.61 -19.88
N PRO A 173 7.30 7.83 -18.85
CA PRO A 173 7.42 8.37 -17.50
C PRO A 173 8.41 9.54 -17.42
N TYR A 174 8.15 10.45 -16.49
CA TYR A 174 9.05 11.54 -16.13
C TYR A 174 10.34 10.99 -15.51
N GLN A 175 10.20 10.06 -14.57
CA GLN A 175 11.31 9.37 -13.89
C GLN A 175 11.94 8.31 -14.82
N LYS A 176 13.24 8.12 -14.71
CA LYS A 176 14.01 7.19 -15.57
C LYS A 176 14.67 6.10 -14.72
N PRO A 177 14.62 4.84 -15.16
CA PRO A 177 13.98 4.33 -16.39
C PRO A 177 12.44 4.26 -16.28
N HIS A 178 11.89 4.32 -15.08
CA HIS A 178 10.46 4.30 -14.72
C HIS A 178 10.29 4.86 -13.30
N PRO A 179 9.06 5.17 -12.83
CA PRO A 179 8.81 5.46 -11.42
C PRO A 179 9.33 4.33 -10.53
N PRO A 180 9.82 4.62 -9.31
CA PRO A 180 10.15 3.57 -8.35
C PRO A 180 8.97 2.61 -8.18
N ILE A 181 9.26 1.30 -8.30
CA ILE A 181 8.24 0.25 -8.19
C ILE A 181 8.21 -0.27 -6.77
N ALA A 182 6.99 -0.48 -6.23
CA ALA A 182 6.76 -1.09 -4.95
C ALA A 182 5.88 -2.34 -5.08
N VAL A 183 6.08 -3.30 -4.17
CA VAL A 183 5.25 -4.51 -4.06
C VAL A 183 4.96 -4.83 -2.60
N ALA A 184 3.77 -5.37 -2.33
CA ALA A 184 3.33 -5.69 -0.98
C ALA A 184 3.48 -7.19 -0.64
N GLY A 185 3.90 -7.49 0.60
CA GLY A 185 3.97 -8.82 1.18
C GLY A 185 2.95 -8.99 2.31
N ILE A 186 2.25 -10.14 2.30
CA ILE A 186 1.21 -10.47 3.26
C ILE A 186 1.54 -11.77 4.01
N THR A 187 2.14 -12.73 3.33
CA THR A 187 2.38 -14.07 3.88
C THR A 187 3.81 -14.24 4.35
N GLU A 188 4.02 -15.15 5.29
CA GLU A 188 5.36 -15.59 5.66
C GLU A 188 6.18 -15.97 4.43
N SER A 189 7.47 -15.66 4.42
CA SER A 189 8.39 -15.99 3.32
C SER A 189 7.86 -15.53 1.96
N SER A 190 7.42 -14.28 1.89
CA SER A 190 6.71 -13.72 0.74
C SER A 190 7.50 -13.80 -0.56
N SER A 191 7.02 -14.58 -1.53
CA SER A 191 7.61 -14.65 -2.87
C SER A 191 7.61 -13.30 -3.60
N THR A 192 6.61 -12.46 -3.34
CA THR A 192 6.52 -11.11 -3.91
C THR A 192 7.67 -10.22 -3.39
N LEU A 193 7.98 -10.31 -2.10
CA LEU A 193 9.10 -9.56 -1.51
C LEU A 193 10.46 -10.11 -1.96
N LYS A 194 10.56 -11.39 -2.26
CA LYS A 194 11.75 -11.95 -2.91
C LYS A 194 11.98 -11.33 -4.29
N VAL A 195 10.92 -11.17 -5.10
CA VAL A 195 10.99 -10.45 -6.38
C VAL A 195 11.39 -8.99 -6.19
N ALA A 196 10.93 -8.33 -5.11
CA ALA A 196 11.40 -6.97 -4.78
C ALA A 196 12.91 -6.94 -4.58
N GLY A 197 13.47 -7.88 -3.83
CA GLY A 197 14.91 -8.03 -3.64
C GLY A 197 15.66 -8.27 -4.96
N GLU A 198 15.17 -9.19 -5.80
CA GLU A 198 15.76 -9.49 -7.12
C GLU A 198 15.88 -8.24 -8.01
N ASN A 199 14.90 -7.34 -7.94
CA ASN A 199 14.84 -6.14 -8.79
C ASN A 199 15.34 -4.86 -8.11
N GLY A 200 15.50 -4.85 -6.80
CA GLY A 200 15.83 -3.66 -6.00
C GLY A 200 14.64 -2.70 -5.86
N TRP A 201 13.42 -3.22 -5.94
CA TRP A 201 12.17 -2.49 -5.75
C TRP A 201 11.90 -2.20 -4.27
N ILE A 202 10.87 -1.42 -4.00
CA ILE A 202 10.43 -1.05 -2.66
C ILE A 202 9.59 -2.20 -2.07
N PRO A 203 10.07 -2.91 -1.03
CA PRO A 203 9.26 -3.89 -0.33
C PRO A 203 8.34 -3.20 0.67
N MET A 204 7.06 -3.59 0.68
CA MET A 204 6.07 -3.14 1.66
C MET A 204 5.52 -4.34 2.44
N SER A 205 5.41 -4.21 3.75
CA SER A 205 4.75 -5.18 4.63
C SER A 205 3.48 -4.59 5.18
N ILE A 206 2.35 -5.30 5.01
CA ILE A 206 1.05 -4.81 5.44
C ILE A 206 0.91 -4.77 6.97
N ASN A 207 -0.08 -4.03 7.47
CA ASN A 207 -0.32 -3.79 8.89
C ASN A 207 -0.76 -5.02 9.71
N PHE A 208 -1.30 -6.05 9.06
CA PHE A 208 -1.87 -7.21 9.73
C PHE A 208 -0.85 -8.24 10.22
N VAL A 209 0.40 -8.14 9.79
CA VAL A 209 1.40 -9.18 10.07
C VAL A 209 2.19 -8.89 11.34
N THR A 210 2.45 -9.94 12.11
CA THR A 210 3.23 -9.86 13.35
C THR A 210 4.72 -9.61 13.09
N SER A 211 5.48 -9.21 14.11
CA SER A 211 6.93 -8.98 13.98
C SER A 211 7.70 -10.23 13.56
N SER A 212 7.23 -11.42 13.92
CA SER A 212 7.83 -12.68 13.46
C SER A 212 7.70 -12.88 11.95
N VAL A 213 6.52 -12.53 11.39
CA VAL A 213 6.29 -12.56 9.94
C VAL A 213 7.11 -11.49 9.23
N LEU A 214 7.21 -10.28 9.80
CA LEU A 214 8.05 -9.21 9.25
C LEU A 214 9.51 -9.65 9.08
N LYS A 215 10.08 -10.41 10.01
CA LYS A 215 11.45 -10.96 9.86
C LYS A 215 11.55 -11.82 8.61
N THR A 216 10.59 -12.71 8.36
CA THR A 216 10.60 -13.54 7.16
C THR A 216 10.41 -12.75 5.87
N HIS A 217 9.74 -11.60 5.95
CA HIS A 217 9.62 -10.67 4.82
C HIS A 217 10.98 -10.12 4.43
N TRP A 218 11.76 -9.67 5.42
CA TRP A 218 13.10 -9.16 5.13
C TRP A 218 14.04 -10.27 4.65
N ASP A 219 14.01 -11.45 5.26
CA ASP A 219 14.78 -12.61 4.80
C ASP A 219 14.51 -12.91 3.31
N SER A 220 13.25 -12.79 2.87
CA SER A 220 12.86 -12.96 1.47
C SER A 220 13.46 -11.88 0.56
N VAL A 221 13.50 -10.62 1.01
CA VAL A 221 14.14 -9.52 0.26
C VAL A 221 15.64 -9.77 0.12
N GLU A 222 16.32 -10.16 1.20
CA GLU A 222 17.76 -10.47 1.19
C GLU A 222 18.06 -11.66 0.26
N GLU A 223 17.27 -12.73 0.34
CA GLU A 223 17.42 -13.90 -0.54
C GLU A 223 17.27 -13.50 -2.02
N GLY A 224 16.27 -12.67 -2.34
CA GLY A 224 16.06 -12.18 -3.70
C GLY A 224 17.22 -11.31 -4.20
N ALA A 225 17.70 -10.39 -3.38
CA ALA A 225 18.83 -9.53 -3.71
C ALA A 225 20.10 -10.35 -3.95
N LEU A 226 20.40 -11.30 -3.06
CA LEU A 226 21.57 -12.19 -3.19
C LEU A 226 21.54 -13.00 -4.50
N LYS A 227 20.38 -13.52 -4.89
CA LYS A 227 20.20 -14.29 -6.14
C LYS A 227 20.64 -13.51 -7.39
N THR A 228 20.53 -12.20 -7.36
CA THR A 228 20.89 -11.32 -8.49
C THR A 228 22.16 -10.50 -8.26
N GLY A 229 22.93 -10.83 -7.22
CA GLY A 229 24.18 -10.15 -6.86
C GLY A 229 23.98 -8.71 -6.36
N LYS A 230 22.80 -8.38 -5.87
CA LYS A 230 22.48 -7.08 -5.25
C LYS A 230 22.59 -7.14 -3.72
N VAL A 231 22.68 -5.99 -3.10
CA VAL A 231 22.59 -5.82 -1.65
C VAL A 231 21.21 -5.25 -1.32
N ALA A 232 20.51 -5.91 -0.41
CA ALA A 232 19.24 -5.41 0.10
C ALA A 232 19.46 -4.16 0.97
N ASP A 233 18.60 -3.16 0.80
CA ASP A 233 18.67 -1.87 1.48
C ASP A 233 17.44 -1.69 2.37
N ARG A 234 17.62 -1.79 3.68
CA ARG A 234 16.54 -1.65 4.69
C ARG A 234 15.88 -0.28 4.68
N SER A 235 16.55 0.77 4.19
CA SER A 235 15.96 2.10 4.05
C SER A 235 14.80 2.12 3.04
N LYS A 236 14.74 1.13 2.15
CA LYS A 236 13.64 0.95 1.20
C LYS A 236 12.45 0.17 1.78
N TRP A 237 12.60 -0.48 2.91
CA TRP A 237 11.52 -1.29 3.47
C TRP A 237 10.45 -0.44 4.14
N ARG A 238 9.20 -0.63 3.75
CA ARG A 238 8.01 0.00 4.32
C ARG A 238 7.29 -1.01 5.19
N ILE A 239 6.96 -0.60 6.41
CA ILE A 239 6.13 -1.40 7.33
C ILE A 239 4.90 -0.58 7.67
N ALA A 240 3.72 -1.14 7.42
CA ALA A 240 2.45 -0.51 7.79
C ALA A 240 2.03 -0.92 9.20
N ARG A 241 1.41 0.02 9.95
CA ARG A 241 0.79 -0.20 11.26
C ARG A 241 -0.41 0.71 11.46
N ASP A 242 -1.39 0.18 12.17
CA ASP A 242 -2.48 0.97 12.73
C ASP A 242 -1.93 1.75 13.93
N ILE A 243 -1.96 3.08 13.86
CA ILE A 243 -1.32 3.95 14.86
C ILE A 243 -2.31 4.98 15.36
N PHE A 244 -2.42 5.13 16.68
CA PHE A 244 -3.21 6.21 17.29
C PHE A 244 -2.50 6.76 18.53
N VAL A 245 -2.28 8.07 18.54
CA VAL A 245 -1.61 8.80 19.62
C VAL A 245 -2.59 9.76 20.27
N ALA A 246 -2.66 9.77 21.61
CA ALA A 246 -3.40 10.75 22.37
C ALA A 246 -2.54 11.30 23.52
N ASP A 247 -3.03 12.33 24.22
CA ASP A 247 -2.26 12.96 25.29
C ASP A 247 -1.96 11.99 26.46
N THR A 248 -2.81 10.97 26.67
CA THR A 248 -2.57 9.87 27.62
C THR A 248 -2.90 8.51 27.02
N THR A 249 -2.31 7.45 27.55
CA THR A 249 -2.55 6.06 27.15
C THR A 249 -4.02 5.66 27.31
N GLU A 250 -4.66 6.09 28.40
CA GLU A 250 -6.07 5.81 28.66
C GLU A 250 -6.96 6.46 27.60
N GLN A 251 -6.67 7.71 27.23
CA GLN A 251 -7.39 8.41 26.16
C GLN A 251 -7.21 7.70 24.82
N ALA A 252 -5.97 7.32 24.46
CA ALA A 252 -5.69 6.62 23.21
C ALA A 252 -6.44 5.27 23.16
N ARG A 253 -6.31 4.44 24.19
CA ARG A 253 -6.98 3.13 24.25
C ARG A 253 -8.49 3.25 24.21
N ARG A 254 -9.07 4.25 24.88
CA ARG A 254 -10.51 4.51 24.81
C ARG A 254 -10.93 4.94 23.41
N ALA A 255 -10.24 5.91 22.81
CA ALA A 255 -10.55 6.42 21.49
C ALA A 255 -10.54 5.31 20.41
N VAL A 256 -9.55 4.41 20.45
CA VAL A 256 -9.50 3.31 19.47
C VAL A 256 -10.56 2.23 19.74
N LYS A 257 -10.92 1.95 21.01
CA LYS A 257 -11.94 0.96 21.35
C LYS A 257 -13.36 1.41 21.02
N GLU A 258 -13.64 2.69 21.17
CA GLU A 258 -14.96 3.29 20.95
C GLU A 258 -15.10 3.92 19.56
N GLY A 259 -13.99 4.09 18.85
CA GLY A 259 -13.89 4.83 17.59
C GLY A 259 -13.85 3.98 16.33
N THR A 260 -13.43 4.63 15.25
CA THR A 260 -13.42 4.07 13.88
C THR A 260 -12.49 2.87 13.75
N LEU A 261 -11.36 2.86 14.46
CA LEU A 261 -10.40 1.76 14.35
C LEU A 261 -11.01 0.42 14.81
N ALA A 262 -11.65 0.37 15.99
CA ALA A 262 -12.33 -0.83 16.45
C ALA A 262 -13.54 -1.20 15.59
N ARG A 263 -14.29 -0.20 15.10
CA ARG A 263 -15.41 -0.41 14.18
C ARG A 263 -14.92 -1.11 12.89
N ASP A 264 -13.88 -0.60 12.26
CA ASP A 264 -13.37 -1.11 10.99
C ASP A 264 -12.89 -2.57 11.13
N PHE A 265 -12.27 -2.91 12.27
CA PHE A 265 -11.90 -4.30 12.54
C PHE A 265 -13.10 -5.18 12.86
N THR A 266 -14.01 -4.74 13.73
CA THR A 266 -15.18 -5.53 14.15
C THR A 266 -16.18 -5.74 13.02
N ASP A 267 -16.46 -4.69 12.25
CA ASP A 267 -17.51 -4.71 11.22
C ASP A 267 -17.01 -5.16 9.86
N TYR A 268 -15.73 -5.03 9.60
CA TYR A 268 -15.17 -5.37 8.30
C TYR A 268 -14.05 -6.44 8.39
N PHE A 269 -12.87 -6.16 8.92
CA PHE A 269 -11.72 -7.07 8.79
C PHE A 269 -11.93 -8.43 9.47
N PHE A 270 -12.47 -8.48 10.69
CA PHE A 270 -12.75 -9.76 11.38
C PHE A 270 -13.81 -10.59 10.69
N LYS A 271 -14.63 -9.99 9.82
CA LYS A 271 -15.63 -10.69 9.00
C LYS A 271 -15.10 -11.05 7.61
N MET A 272 -14.28 -10.17 7.03
CA MET A 272 -13.77 -10.32 5.68
C MET A 272 -12.60 -11.31 5.61
N VAL A 273 -11.61 -11.19 6.51
CA VAL A 273 -10.41 -12.02 6.48
C VAL A 273 -10.72 -13.52 6.55
N PRO A 274 -11.64 -14.02 7.43
CA PRO A 274 -12.01 -15.42 7.41
C PRO A 274 -12.70 -15.89 6.12
N LYS A 275 -13.42 -15.01 5.41
CA LYS A 275 -14.02 -15.35 4.11
C LYS A 275 -12.95 -15.58 3.04
N ILE A 276 -11.86 -14.85 3.08
CA ILE A 276 -10.76 -14.94 2.10
C ILE A 276 -9.77 -16.04 2.50
N ARG A 277 -9.47 -16.20 3.80
CA ARG A 277 -8.38 -17.05 4.31
C ARG A 277 -8.82 -18.21 5.17
N GLY A 278 -10.10 -18.32 5.47
CA GLY A 278 -10.68 -19.40 6.30
C GLY A 278 -10.54 -19.22 7.80
N ASN A 279 -9.72 -18.28 8.28
CA ASN A 279 -9.45 -18.02 9.71
C ASN A 279 -8.82 -16.65 9.93
N LEU A 280 -8.55 -16.29 11.21
CA LEU A 280 -7.88 -15.05 11.63
C LEU A 280 -6.36 -15.21 11.88
N ASN A 281 -5.74 -16.27 11.37
CA ASN A 281 -4.31 -16.55 11.62
C ASN A 281 -3.36 -15.43 11.17
N LEU A 282 -3.81 -14.56 10.27
CA LEU A 282 -3.04 -13.41 9.81
C LEU A 282 -2.69 -12.45 10.96
N PHE A 283 -3.59 -12.30 11.94
CA PHE A 283 -3.43 -11.41 13.08
C PHE A 283 -2.73 -12.06 14.29
N LYS A 284 -2.60 -13.39 14.30
CA LYS A 284 -2.13 -14.12 15.48
C LYS A 284 -0.61 -14.21 15.55
N SER A 285 -0.07 -13.90 16.71
CA SER A 285 1.33 -14.20 17.05
C SER A 285 1.55 -15.71 17.32
N ASP A 286 0.54 -16.35 17.91
CA ASP A 286 0.47 -17.81 18.08
C ASP A 286 -0.72 -18.37 17.29
N LYS A 287 -0.44 -19.13 16.23
CA LYS A 287 -1.46 -19.71 15.34
C LYS A 287 -2.36 -20.75 16.02
N SER A 288 -1.99 -21.23 17.22
CA SER A 288 -2.81 -22.15 18.02
C SER A 288 -3.95 -21.45 18.78
N MET A 289 -3.90 -20.11 18.90
CA MET A 289 -4.99 -19.32 19.51
C MET A 289 -6.30 -19.56 18.78
N ALA A 290 -7.42 -19.58 19.53
CA ALA A 290 -8.74 -19.55 18.91
C ALA A 290 -9.00 -18.21 18.20
N ASP A 291 -9.78 -18.22 17.12
CA ASP A 291 -10.16 -16.98 16.42
C ASP A 291 -10.95 -16.03 17.34
N SER A 292 -11.71 -16.57 18.30
CA SER A 292 -12.44 -15.80 19.31
C SER A 292 -11.56 -14.96 20.24
N ASP A 293 -10.28 -15.31 20.37
CA ASP A 293 -9.33 -14.60 21.23
C ASP A 293 -8.67 -13.41 20.51
N VAL A 294 -8.86 -13.30 19.19
CA VAL A 294 -8.45 -12.14 18.40
C VAL A 294 -9.48 -11.02 18.59
N THR A 295 -9.34 -10.31 19.68
CA THR A 295 -10.21 -9.20 20.09
C THR A 295 -9.57 -7.84 19.79
N ILE A 296 -10.31 -6.75 19.96
CA ILE A 296 -9.75 -5.39 19.87
C ILE A 296 -8.64 -5.18 20.91
N ASP A 297 -8.80 -5.69 22.13
CA ASP A 297 -7.74 -5.64 23.14
C ASP A 297 -6.49 -6.40 22.70
N TYR A 298 -6.66 -7.58 22.12
CA TYR A 298 -5.55 -8.32 21.53
C TYR A 298 -4.82 -7.53 20.43
N MET A 299 -5.57 -6.86 19.55
CA MET A 299 -4.98 -6.03 18.48
C MET A 299 -4.17 -4.87 19.05
N ILE A 300 -4.71 -4.15 20.06
CA ILE A 300 -4.02 -3.06 20.75
C ILE A 300 -2.72 -3.55 21.40
N ASP A 301 -2.75 -4.73 22.02
CA ASP A 301 -1.62 -5.21 22.81
C ASP A 301 -0.55 -5.92 21.95
N ASN A 302 -0.84 -6.33 20.70
CA ASN A 302 0.06 -7.15 19.89
C ASN A 302 0.40 -6.61 18.49
N LEU A 303 -0.47 -5.82 17.86
CA LEU A 303 -0.29 -5.37 16.47
C LEU A 303 -0.35 -3.87 16.28
N TRP A 304 -1.26 -3.19 16.98
CA TRP A 304 -1.42 -1.74 16.84
C TRP A 304 -0.39 -0.99 17.69
N ILE A 305 -0.13 0.25 17.32
CA ILE A 305 0.72 1.18 18.06
C ILE A 305 -0.20 2.24 18.65
N VAL A 306 -0.52 2.12 19.94
CA VAL A 306 -1.55 2.94 20.58
C VAL A 306 -1.08 3.38 21.96
N GLY A 307 -1.12 4.70 22.24
CA GLY A 307 -0.74 5.21 23.56
C GLY A 307 -0.50 6.71 23.60
N SER A 308 0.10 7.12 24.70
CA SER A 308 0.71 8.45 24.83
C SER A 308 1.93 8.58 23.89
N PRO A 309 2.45 9.79 23.64
CA PRO A 309 3.69 9.95 22.89
C PRO A 309 4.86 9.09 23.43
N ASP A 310 4.97 8.95 24.77
CA ASP A 310 6.02 8.12 25.40
C ASP A 310 5.87 6.65 25.04
N ASP A 311 4.64 6.10 25.14
CA ASP A 311 4.37 4.71 24.80
C ASP A 311 4.58 4.43 23.32
N VAL A 312 4.12 5.34 22.45
CA VAL A 312 4.26 5.19 21.00
C VAL A 312 5.72 5.24 20.58
N VAL A 313 6.55 6.11 21.18
CA VAL A 313 8.01 6.12 20.99
C VAL A 313 8.61 4.76 21.37
N ALA A 314 8.24 4.21 22.53
CA ALA A 314 8.72 2.90 22.96
C ALA A 314 8.30 1.78 21.98
N GLN A 315 7.02 1.72 21.62
CA GLN A 315 6.48 0.70 20.71
C GLN A 315 7.12 0.75 19.31
N ILE A 316 7.37 1.95 18.76
CA ILE A 316 8.03 2.09 17.46
C ILE A 316 9.51 1.67 17.55
N ASN A 317 10.22 2.06 18.60
CA ASN A 317 11.60 1.63 18.83
C ASN A 317 11.69 0.11 18.97
N ASP A 318 10.78 -0.51 19.73
CA ASP A 318 10.72 -1.97 19.90
C ASP A 318 10.44 -2.69 18.59
N LEU A 319 9.51 -2.17 17.78
CA LEU A 319 9.25 -2.70 16.44
C LEU A 319 10.52 -2.62 15.57
N TYR A 320 11.16 -1.45 15.53
CA TYR A 320 12.37 -1.23 14.74
C TYR A 320 13.49 -2.20 15.14
N ASP A 321 13.77 -2.30 16.43
CA ASP A 321 14.80 -3.19 16.97
C ASP A 321 14.46 -4.66 16.71
N SER A 322 13.18 -5.04 16.87
CA SER A 322 12.73 -6.42 16.70
C SER A 322 12.94 -6.95 15.28
N VAL A 323 12.86 -6.10 14.26
CA VAL A 323 13.01 -6.49 12.85
C VAL A 323 14.37 -6.14 12.25
N GLY A 324 15.24 -5.48 13.03
CA GLY A 324 16.59 -5.06 12.60
C GLY A 324 16.58 -3.81 11.70
N GLY A 325 15.56 -2.96 11.83
CA GLY A 325 15.43 -1.68 11.14
C GLY A 325 14.65 -1.72 9.82
N PHE A 326 14.08 -0.57 9.47
CA PHE A 326 13.37 -0.31 8.21
C PHE A 326 13.35 1.20 7.89
N GLY A 327 12.99 1.58 6.66
CA GLY A 327 13.11 2.97 6.20
C GLY A 327 11.89 3.83 6.48
N VAL A 328 10.68 3.30 6.29
CA VAL A 328 9.43 4.09 6.41
C VAL A 328 8.40 3.32 7.24
N LEU A 329 7.82 4.02 8.22
CA LEU A 329 6.64 3.55 8.94
C LEU A 329 5.40 4.13 8.25
N LEU A 330 4.55 3.27 7.73
CA LEU A 330 3.30 3.68 7.10
C LEU A 330 2.16 3.61 8.12
N VAL A 331 1.55 4.75 8.43
CA VAL A 331 0.33 4.81 9.22
C VAL A 331 -0.84 4.34 8.37
N MET A 332 -1.61 3.37 8.87
CA MET A 332 -2.81 2.91 8.18
C MET A 332 -3.93 3.96 8.25
N GLY A 333 -4.53 4.20 7.09
CA GLY A 333 -5.67 5.10 6.95
C GLY A 333 -6.97 4.47 7.42
N HIS A 334 -7.73 5.26 8.15
CA HIS A 334 -9.09 4.99 8.59
C HIS A 334 -9.99 6.19 8.28
N GLU A 335 -11.30 6.04 8.43
CA GLU A 335 -12.19 7.19 8.43
C GLU A 335 -11.88 8.08 9.64
N TRP A 336 -11.57 9.36 9.43
CA TRP A 336 -11.25 10.28 10.52
C TRP A 336 -12.51 10.81 11.20
N LYS A 337 -13.05 9.99 12.10
CA LYS A 337 -14.21 10.34 12.94
C LYS A 337 -13.97 9.95 14.40
N PRO A 338 -13.99 10.92 15.32
CA PRO A 338 -14.07 12.38 15.09
C PRO A 338 -12.82 12.92 14.39
N LYS A 339 -12.98 13.88 13.45
CA LYS A 339 -11.86 14.41 12.64
C LYS A 339 -10.79 15.11 13.48
N ASP A 340 -11.20 15.81 14.54
CA ASP A 340 -10.31 16.53 15.45
C ASP A 340 -9.40 15.59 16.24
N GLU A 341 -9.90 14.46 16.72
CA GLU A 341 -9.10 13.45 17.43
C GLU A 341 -8.04 12.83 16.50
N TRP A 342 -8.43 12.45 15.29
CA TRP A 342 -7.49 11.93 14.29
C TRP A 342 -6.45 12.97 13.87
N THR A 343 -6.88 14.21 13.65
CA THR A 343 -5.97 15.32 13.35
C THR A 343 -4.97 15.54 14.49
N ARG A 344 -5.44 15.50 15.76
CA ARG A 344 -4.58 15.61 16.94
C ARG A 344 -3.60 14.46 17.02
N SER A 345 -4.04 13.23 16.75
CA SER A 345 -3.19 12.04 16.75
C SER A 345 -2.05 12.16 15.73
N MET A 346 -2.33 12.59 14.50
CA MET A 346 -1.29 12.78 13.48
C MET A 346 -0.30 13.90 13.84
N LYS A 347 -0.78 14.98 14.45
CA LYS A 347 0.08 16.06 14.97
C LYS A 347 1.00 15.56 16.08
N LEU A 348 0.48 14.87 17.09
CA LEU A 348 1.29 14.28 18.16
C LEU A 348 2.34 13.32 17.63
N LEU A 349 1.98 12.51 16.64
CA LEU A 349 2.91 11.59 16.01
C LEU A 349 4.10 12.32 15.37
N VAL A 350 3.84 13.41 14.64
CA VAL A 350 4.90 14.17 13.94
C VAL A 350 5.68 15.08 14.90
N GLU A 351 4.98 15.78 15.80
CA GLU A 351 5.58 16.83 16.63
C GLU A 351 6.27 16.26 17.89
N GLU A 352 5.71 15.20 18.49
CA GLU A 352 6.18 14.69 19.77
C GLU A 352 6.77 13.27 19.73
N VAL A 353 6.38 12.44 18.75
CA VAL A 353 6.91 11.08 18.65
C VAL A 353 8.12 11.01 17.72
N MET A 354 7.96 11.44 16.46
CA MET A 354 9.02 11.32 15.44
C MET A 354 10.37 11.92 15.85
N PRO A 355 10.44 13.14 16.48
CA PRO A 355 11.72 13.73 16.88
C PRO A 355 12.46 12.98 17.99
N ARG A 356 11.77 12.05 18.67
CA ARG A 356 12.31 11.29 19.81
C ARG A 356 12.71 9.86 19.45
N LEU A 357 12.47 9.44 18.21
CA LEU A 357 12.92 8.14 17.73
C LEU A 357 14.44 8.09 17.61
N ARG A 358 15.05 6.90 17.84
CA ARG A 358 16.50 6.75 17.98
C ARG A 358 17.28 6.64 16.65
N PHE A 359 16.60 6.73 15.51
CA PHE A 359 17.19 6.47 14.18
C PHE A 359 16.61 7.37 13.08
#